data_675675ce175a20be824e882f1884e97d
#
_entry.id   675675ce175a20be824e882f1884e97d
#
_cell.length_a   1.000
_cell.length_b   1.000
_cell.length_c   1.000
_cell.angle_alpha   90.00
_cell.angle_beta   90.00
_cell.angle_gamma   90.00
#
_symmetry.space_group_name_H-M   'P 1'
#
loop_
_entity.id
_entity.type
_entity.pdbx_description
1 polymer ?
#
loop_
_entity_poly.entity_id
_entity_poly.type
_entity_poly.pdbx_seq_one_letter_code
_entity_poly.pdbx_strand_id
1 'polypeptide(L)'
;RVGKDFDFTATGHYATTLQCDGKTWLGTAKDPVKDQTDFLAQIDYLQVSKLMFPIGGLMKQEVREIANRVGLPSAKRKDSQGICFLGKINYNDFVRRFLGEKEGVIVELETGKKVGTHRGYWFHTIGQRKGLGLSGGPWFVVKKDIEENTIYVSRGYGVETQYGNEFRMHDFHFITDNPWKGQE
;
A
#
# COMPACT_ATOMS: atom_id res chain seq x y z
N ARG A 1 -7.37 19.83 15.38
CA ARG A 1 -7.67 20.93 16.34
C ARG A 1 -7.44 20.49 17.79
N VAL A 2 -7.71 19.23 18.15
CA VAL A 2 -7.56 18.69 19.51
C VAL A 2 -6.09 18.50 19.93
N GLY A 3 -5.16 18.30 18.99
CA GLY A 3 -3.75 18.02 19.30
C GLY A 3 -2.94 19.20 19.84
N LYS A 4 -3.52 20.40 19.95
CA LYS A 4 -2.82 21.58 20.50
C LYS A 4 -2.74 21.57 22.02
N ASP A 5 -3.60 20.79 22.68
CA ASP A 5 -3.74 20.72 24.11
C ASP A 5 -2.95 19.56 24.75
N PHE A 6 -2.19 18.81 23.93
CA PHE A 6 -1.44 17.64 24.35
C PHE A 6 0.00 17.70 23.85
N ASP A 7 0.93 17.20 24.65
CA ASP A 7 2.35 17.12 24.27
C ASP A 7 2.60 16.05 23.21
N PHE A 8 1.89 14.91 23.30
CA PHE A 8 2.06 13.77 22.42
C PHE A 8 0.72 13.19 21.97
N THR A 9 0.74 12.56 20.79
CA THR A 9 -0.36 11.76 20.26
C THR A 9 0.07 10.30 20.17
N ALA A 10 -0.56 9.42 20.92
CA ALA A 10 -0.33 7.98 20.84
C ALA A 10 -1.24 7.34 19.79
N THR A 11 -0.67 6.49 18.95
CA THR A 11 -1.41 5.74 17.92
C THR A 11 -1.10 4.26 17.95
N GLY A 12 -2.02 3.44 17.48
CA GLY A 12 -1.86 1.98 17.40
C GLY A 12 -1.16 1.50 16.13
N HIS A 13 -0.41 2.36 15.42
CA HIS A 13 0.38 1.92 14.28
C HIS A 13 1.58 1.07 14.74
N TYR A 14 1.91 0.06 13.95
CA TYR A 14 3.16 -0.68 14.06
C TYR A 14 4.27 0.12 13.38
N ALA A 15 4.84 1.03 14.12
CA ALA A 15 5.97 1.88 13.77
C ALA A 15 6.74 2.22 15.04
N THR A 16 7.91 2.84 14.95
CA THR A 16 8.67 3.34 16.11
C THR A 16 9.15 4.77 15.87
N THR A 17 9.55 5.44 16.92
CA THR A 17 10.33 6.67 16.85
C THR A 17 11.69 6.43 17.50
N LEU A 18 12.74 6.96 16.87
CA LEU A 18 14.11 6.89 17.34
C LEU A 18 14.64 8.30 17.57
N GLN A 19 15.35 8.49 18.67
CA GLN A 19 16.08 9.74 18.95
C GLN A 19 17.54 9.57 18.55
N CYS A 20 17.98 10.39 17.62
CA CYS A 20 19.38 10.41 17.16
C CYS A 20 19.78 11.84 16.83
N ASP A 21 20.95 12.28 17.37
CA ASP A 21 21.50 13.62 17.14
C ASP A 21 20.51 14.77 17.42
N GLY A 22 19.71 14.61 18.49
CA GLY A 22 18.72 15.61 18.90
C GLY A 22 17.47 15.69 17.99
N LYS A 23 17.33 14.74 17.07
CA LYS A 23 16.18 14.65 16.15
C LYS A 23 15.39 13.38 16.38
N THR A 24 14.10 13.45 16.03
CA THR A 24 13.19 12.30 16.05
C THR A 24 13.08 11.72 14.64
N TRP A 25 13.37 10.44 14.53
CA TRP A 25 13.27 9.69 13.27
C TRP A 25 12.10 8.73 13.34
N LEU A 26 11.39 8.56 12.22
CA LEU A 26 10.44 7.49 12.05
C LEU A 26 11.20 6.19 11.79
N GLY A 27 10.91 5.16 12.57
CA GLY A 27 11.55 3.84 12.44
C GLY A 27 10.52 2.74 12.17
N THR A 28 11.01 1.65 11.60
CA THR A 28 10.21 0.45 11.35
C THR A 28 9.81 -0.24 12.65
N ALA A 29 8.71 -0.99 12.63
CA ALA A 29 8.26 -1.78 13.76
C ALA A 29 9.13 -3.02 13.99
N LYS A 30 9.04 -3.59 15.20
CA LYS A 30 9.64 -4.89 15.54
C LYS A 30 9.05 -6.03 14.69
N ASP A 31 7.75 -5.97 14.38
CA ASP A 31 7.05 -6.96 13.54
C ASP A 31 7.11 -6.55 12.06
N PRO A 32 7.97 -7.19 11.24
CA PRO A 32 8.16 -6.78 9.85
C PRO A 32 6.95 -7.11 8.95
N VAL A 33 6.08 -8.03 9.38
CA VAL A 33 4.86 -8.38 8.64
C VAL A 33 3.73 -7.39 8.91
N LYS A 34 3.79 -6.71 10.05
CA LYS A 34 2.78 -5.74 10.49
C LYS A 34 3.27 -4.31 10.45
N ASP A 35 4.49 -4.07 10.03
CA ASP A 35 5.04 -2.73 9.85
C ASP A 35 4.08 -1.84 9.05
N GLN A 36 3.90 -0.60 9.49
CA GLN A 36 2.96 0.36 8.92
C GLN A 36 3.62 1.72 8.69
N THR A 37 4.94 1.77 8.61
CA THR A 37 5.68 3.02 8.36
C THR A 37 5.36 3.64 7.00
N ASP A 38 5.02 2.82 6.01
CA ASP A 38 4.57 3.26 4.69
C ASP A 38 3.28 4.10 4.76
N PHE A 39 2.36 3.79 5.68
CA PHE A 39 1.15 4.60 5.92
C PHE A 39 1.45 5.98 6.52
N LEU A 40 2.64 6.15 7.08
CA LEU A 40 3.11 7.38 7.73
C LEU A 40 4.07 8.18 6.85
N ALA A 41 4.30 7.75 5.61
CA ALA A 41 5.30 8.34 4.72
C ALA A 41 5.06 9.83 4.39
N GLN A 42 3.83 10.34 4.59
CA GLN A 42 3.48 11.73 4.28
C GLN A 42 3.39 12.66 5.50
N ILE A 43 3.72 12.17 6.70
CA ILE A 43 3.78 13.05 7.88
C ILE A 43 5.03 13.95 7.82
N ASP A 44 4.95 15.10 8.46
CA ASP A 44 6.08 16.02 8.58
C ASP A 44 6.87 15.81 9.89
N TYR A 45 8.01 16.51 10.00
CA TYR A 45 8.88 16.43 11.18
C TYR A 45 8.17 16.86 12.48
N LEU A 46 7.34 17.90 12.44
CA LEU A 46 6.60 18.36 13.62
C LEU A 46 5.58 17.32 14.08
N GLN A 47 5.01 16.58 13.14
CA GLN A 47 4.10 15.49 13.45
C GLN A 47 4.85 14.31 14.05
N VAL A 48 5.93 13.82 13.42
CA VAL A 48 6.69 12.66 13.95
C VAL A 48 7.27 12.93 15.32
N SER A 49 7.73 14.15 15.60
CA SER A 49 8.29 14.53 16.90
C SER A 49 7.29 14.49 18.06
N LYS A 50 5.99 14.51 17.75
CA LYS A 50 4.88 14.43 18.70
C LYS A 50 4.14 13.09 18.70
N LEU A 51 4.57 12.14 17.89
CA LEU A 51 3.96 10.82 17.82
C LEU A 51 4.59 9.83 18.81
N MET A 52 3.74 8.97 19.33
CA MET A 52 4.12 7.79 20.12
C MET A 52 3.48 6.54 19.53
N PHE A 53 4.26 5.47 19.45
CA PHE A 53 3.82 4.17 18.94
C PHE A 53 3.99 3.09 20.01
N PRO A 54 3.07 3.00 21.00
CA PRO A 54 3.23 2.13 22.16
C PRO A 54 3.38 0.65 21.83
N ILE A 55 2.90 0.22 20.66
CA ILE A 55 2.98 -1.18 20.21
C ILE A 55 4.07 -1.45 19.18
N GLY A 56 4.81 -0.43 18.74
CA GLY A 56 5.83 -0.57 17.71
C GLY A 56 6.98 -1.51 18.06
N GLY A 57 7.31 -1.61 19.35
CA GLY A 57 8.32 -2.54 19.90
C GLY A 57 7.80 -3.95 20.18
N LEU A 58 6.57 -4.29 19.76
CA LEU A 58 5.93 -5.58 20.05
C LEU A 58 5.60 -6.33 18.74
N MET A 59 5.70 -7.67 18.79
CA MET A 59 5.11 -8.52 17.76
C MET A 59 3.59 -8.52 17.88
N LYS A 60 2.87 -8.70 16.79
CA LYS A 60 1.40 -8.77 16.78
C LYS A 60 0.83 -9.79 17.77
N GLN A 61 1.53 -10.92 17.92
CA GLN A 61 1.14 -11.95 18.88
C GLN A 61 1.23 -11.43 20.31
N GLU A 62 2.33 -10.76 20.68
CA GLU A 62 2.52 -10.17 22.01
C GLU A 62 1.41 -9.16 22.33
N VAL A 63 1.04 -8.30 21.36
CA VAL A 63 -0.07 -7.35 21.51
C VAL A 63 -1.40 -8.07 21.79
N ARG A 64 -1.68 -9.18 21.10
CA ARG A 64 -2.90 -9.96 21.32
C ARG A 64 -2.91 -10.65 22.69
N GLU A 65 -1.79 -11.17 23.13
CA GLU A 65 -1.64 -11.77 24.44
C GLU A 65 -1.88 -10.74 25.57
N ILE A 66 -1.30 -9.55 25.45
CA ILE A 66 -1.55 -8.44 26.36
C ILE A 66 -3.03 -8.07 26.37
N ALA A 67 -3.63 -7.88 25.20
CA ALA A 67 -5.05 -7.52 25.07
C ALA A 67 -5.98 -8.57 25.70
N ASN A 68 -5.68 -9.86 25.53
CA ASN A 68 -6.42 -10.94 26.18
C ASN A 68 -6.24 -10.92 27.70
N ARG A 69 -5.01 -10.75 28.19
CA ARG A 69 -4.71 -10.71 29.62
C ARG A 69 -5.41 -9.58 30.36
N VAL A 70 -5.52 -8.41 29.71
CA VAL A 70 -6.22 -7.25 30.30
C VAL A 70 -7.71 -7.21 29.98
N GLY A 71 -8.24 -8.25 29.32
CA GLY A 71 -9.67 -8.42 29.07
C GLY A 71 -10.27 -7.44 28.04
N LEU A 72 -9.47 -6.93 27.09
CA LEU A 72 -10.01 -6.02 26.07
C LEU A 72 -11.04 -6.73 25.19
N PRO A 73 -12.24 -6.15 24.98
CA PRO A 73 -13.27 -6.72 24.10
C PRO A 73 -12.80 -6.96 22.66
N SER A 74 -11.83 -6.15 22.19
CA SER A 74 -11.25 -6.23 20.86
C SER A 74 -10.17 -7.30 20.69
N ALA A 75 -9.72 -7.96 21.77
CA ALA A 75 -8.60 -8.90 21.75
C ALA A 75 -8.77 -10.04 20.73
N LYS A 76 -10.02 -10.52 20.57
CA LYS A 76 -10.37 -11.61 19.64
C LYS A 76 -10.81 -11.11 18.24
N ARG A 77 -10.75 -9.79 18.00
CA ARG A 77 -11.15 -9.24 16.71
C ARG A 77 -10.20 -9.74 15.60
N LYS A 78 -10.77 -10.19 14.49
CA LYS A 78 -10.01 -10.54 13.30
C LYS A 78 -9.31 -9.30 12.73
N ASP A 79 -8.14 -9.51 12.13
CA ASP A 79 -7.44 -8.45 11.42
C ASP A 79 -8.33 -7.90 10.29
N SER A 80 -8.22 -6.59 10.07
CA SER A 80 -8.95 -5.97 8.97
C SER A 80 -8.48 -6.55 7.64
N GLN A 81 -9.44 -6.98 6.83
CA GLN A 81 -9.21 -7.42 5.45
C GLN A 81 -9.59 -6.24 4.54
N GLY A 82 -8.63 -5.69 3.79
CA GLY A 82 -8.87 -4.57 2.88
C GLY A 82 -8.41 -3.21 3.44
N ILE A 83 -8.97 -2.13 2.89
CA ILE A 83 -8.59 -0.76 3.26
C ILE A 83 -9.15 -0.41 4.64
N CYS A 84 -8.25 -0.16 5.60
CA CYS A 84 -8.56 -0.08 7.03
C CYS A 84 -9.67 0.92 7.39
N PHE A 85 -9.75 2.07 6.70
CA PHE A 85 -10.72 3.14 6.99
C PHE A 85 -12.01 3.05 6.18
N LEU A 86 -12.07 2.18 5.16
CA LEU A 86 -13.28 1.99 4.35
C LEU A 86 -14.11 0.77 4.79
N GLY A 87 -13.59 -0.06 5.71
CA GLY A 87 -14.26 -1.28 6.17
C GLY A 87 -14.32 -2.39 5.11
N LYS A 88 -15.33 -3.25 5.22
CA LYS A 88 -15.56 -4.30 4.21
C LYS A 88 -16.30 -3.71 3.01
N ILE A 89 -15.59 -3.31 2.00
CA ILE A 89 -16.16 -2.89 0.72
C ILE A 89 -15.77 -3.89 -0.37
N ASN A 90 -16.67 -4.09 -1.31
CA ASN A 90 -16.29 -4.71 -2.57
C ASN A 90 -15.53 -3.66 -3.39
N TYR A 91 -14.24 -3.89 -3.62
CA TYR A 91 -13.38 -2.95 -4.34
C TYR A 91 -13.93 -2.61 -5.73
N ASN A 92 -14.41 -3.60 -6.47
CA ASN A 92 -14.94 -3.37 -7.81
C ASN A 92 -16.22 -2.52 -7.79
N ASP A 93 -17.10 -2.72 -6.81
CA ASP A 93 -18.33 -1.91 -6.66
C ASP A 93 -17.99 -0.47 -6.25
N PHE A 94 -17.00 -0.31 -5.36
CA PHE A 94 -16.49 1.01 -4.97
C PHE A 94 -15.92 1.75 -6.19
N VAL A 95 -15.00 1.14 -6.91
CA VAL A 95 -14.38 1.73 -8.11
C VAL A 95 -15.42 2.06 -9.17
N ARG A 96 -16.37 1.16 -9.43
CA ARG A 96 -17.47 1.36 -10.37
C ARG A 96 -18.31 2.59 -10.02
N ARG A 97 -18.57 2.81 -8.73
CA ARG A 97 -19.37 3.96 -8.26
C ARG A 97 -18.71 5.30 -8.57
N PHE A 98 -17.38 5.38 -8.54
CA PHE A 98 -16.65 6.64 -8.72
C PHE A 98 -16.11 6.83 -10.12
N LEU A 99 -15.67 5.76 -10.79
CA LEU A 99 -15.05 5.79 -12.11
C LEU A 99 -15.95 5.25 -13.21
N GLY A 100 -17.08 4.64 -12.85
CA GLY A 100 -17.98 4.00 -13.83
C GLY A 100 -17.38 2.76 -14.48
N GLU A 101 -17.95 2.39 -15.61
CA GLU A 101 -17.44 1.34 -16.49
C GLU A 101 -17.19 1.92 -17.89
N LYS A 102 -16.08 1.54 -18.51
CA LYS A 102 -15.73 1.88 -19.89
C LYS A 102 -15.17 0.62 -20.54
N GLU A 103 -15.87 0.10 -21.55
CA GLU A 103 -15.37 -1.07 -22.26
C GLU A 103 -14.02 -0.78 -22.91
N GLY A 104 -13.09 -1.73 -22.75
CA GLY A 104 -11.76 -1.70 -23.32
C GLY A 104 -11.33 -3.09 -23.79
N VAL A 105 -10.17 -3.16 -24.42
CA VAL A 105 -9.66 -4.40 -25.01
C VAL A 105 -8.55 -5.02 -24.18
N ILE A 106 -8.49 -6.35 -24.20
CA ILE A 106 -7.37 -7.14 -23.68
C ILE A 106 -6.57 -7.66 -24.86
N VAL A 107 -5.28 -7.35 -24.87
CA VAL A 107 -4.35 -7.69 -25.94
C VAL A 107 -3.25 -8.58 -25.41
N GLU A 108 -2.91 -9.66 -26.11
CA GLU A 108 -1.72 -10.46 -25.82
C GLU A 108 -0.48 -9.66 -26.23
N LEU A 109 0.45 -9.44 -25.30
CA LEU A 109 1.60 -8.55 -25.50
C LEU A 109 2.49 -9.05 -26.65
N GLU A 110 2.76 -10.34 -26.69
CA GLU A 110 3.70 -10.96 -27.64
C GLU A 110 3.20 -10.98 -29.08
N THR A 111 1.90 -11.12 -29.27
CA THR A 111 1.31 -11.29 -30.61
C THR A 111 0.53 -10.06 -31.11
N GLY A 112 0.21 -9.14 -30.20
CA GLY A 112 -0.67 -8.01 -30.50
C GLY A 112 -2.14 -8.41 -30.75
N LYS A 113 -2.52 -9.67 -30.53
CA LYS A 113 -3.88 -10.14 -30.75
C LYS A 113 -4.82 -9.72 -29.64
N LYS A 114 -6.02 -9.28 -30.01
CA LYS A 114 -7.12 -9.11 -29.06
C LYS A 114 -7.55 -10.49 -28.53
N VAL A 115 -7.48 -10.69 -27.23
CA VAL A 115 -7.85 -11.94 -26.56
C VAL A 115 -9.11 -11.81 -25.69
N GLY A 116 -9.61 -10.58 -25.48
CA GLY A 116 -10.82 -10.34 -24.71
C GLY A 116 -11.19 -8.88 -24.61
N THR A 117 -12.13 -8.59 -23.71
CA THR A 117 -12.54 -7.23 -23.33
C THR A 117 -12.58 -7.09 -21.81
N HIS A 118 -12.58 -5.85 -21.33
CA HIS A 118 -12.72 -5.52 -19.92
C HIS A 118 -13.60 -4.29 -19.73
N ARG A 119 -13.98 -3.99 -18.48
CA ARG A 119 -14.91 -2.89 -18.14
C ARG A 119 -14.23 -1.62 -17.64
N GLY A 120 -12.93 -1.49 -17.87
CA GLY A 120 -12.10 -0.35 -17.46
C GLY A 120 -10.73 -0.82 -16.95
N TYR A 121 -9.66 -0.17 -17.41
CA TYR A 121 -8.29 -0.52 -17.01
C TYR A 121 -8.07 -0.38 -15.48
N TRP A 122 -8.85 0.48 -14.81
CA TRP A 122 -8.77 0.71 -13.36
C TRP A 122 -9.24 -0.46 -12.50
N PHE A 123 -9.96 -1.43 -13.07
CA PHE A 123 -10.31 -2.68 -12.39
C PHE A 123 -9.17 -3.70 -12.40
N HIS A 124 -8.06 -3.39 -13.07
CA HIS A 124 -6.96 -4.31 -13.28
C HIS A 124 -5.65 -3.76 -12.73
N THR A 125 -4.86 -4.64 -12.13
CA THR A 125 -3.55 -4.33 -11.57
C THR A 125 -2.48 -5.15 -12.29
N ILE A 126 -1.30 -4.56 -12.52
CA ILE A 126 -0.16 -5.30 -13.09
C ILE A 126 0.18 -6.48 -12.15
N GLY A 127 0.43 -7.65 -12.73
CA GLY A 127 0.59 -8.92 -12.01
C GLY A 127 -0.72 -9.65 -11.70
N GLN A 128 -1.88 -9.04 -11.94
CA GLN A 128 -3.17 -9.68 -11.70
C GLN A 128 -3.35 -10.89 -12.63
N ARG A 129 -3.74 -12.03 -12.02
CA ARG A 129 -4.03 -13.28 -12.72
C ARG A 129 -5.51 -13.62 -12.76
N LYS A 130 -6.22 -13.33 -11.67
CA LYS A 130 -7.64 -13.71 -11.51
C LYS A 130 -8.58 -12.64 -12.06
N GLY A 131 -9.77 -13.05 -12.52
CA GLY A 131 -10.82 -12.13 -12.93
C GLY A 131 -10.66 -11.51 -14.33
N LEU A 132 -9.78 -12.07 -15.17
CA LEU A 132 -9.59 -11.61 -16.55
C LEU A 132 -10.65 -12.20 -17.53
N GLY A 133 -11.32 -13.28 -17.16
CA GLY A 133 -12.33 -13.92 -18.03
C GLY A 133 -11.75 -14.59 -19.27
N LEU A 134 -10.44 -14.84 -19.30
CA LEU A 134 -9.74 -15.41 -20.45
C LEU A 134 -9.55 -16.93 -20.27
N SER A 135 -9.69 -17.67 -21.38
CA SER A 135 -9.35 -19.09 -21.47
C SER A 135 -7.92 -19.30 -21.96
N GLY A 136 -7.39 -20.53 -21.83
CA GLY A 136 -6.07 -20.91 -22.35
C GLY A 136 -4.88 -20.31 -21.59
N GLY A 137 -5.09 -19.85 -20.32
CA GLY A 137 -4.05 -19.27 -19.48
C GLY A 137 -3.10 -20.28 -18.85
N PRO A 138 -2.22 -19.83 -17.92
CA PRO A 138 -2.40 -18.63 -17.09
C PRO A 138 -2.10 -17.31 -17.82
N TRP A 139 -2.93 -16.31 -17.60
CA TRP A 139 -2.72 -14.96 -18.10
C TRP A 139 -2.41 -14.01 -16.95
N PHE A 140 -1.48 -13.07 -17.17
CA PHE A 140 -1.11 -12.03 -16.22
C PHE A 140 -1.22 -10.67 -16.89
N VAL A 141 -1.76 -9.68 -16.20
CA VAL A 141 -1.72 -8.29 -16.64
C VAL A 141 -0.27 -7.80 -16.55
N VAL A 142 0.30 -7.35 -17.65
CA VAL A 142 1.71 -6.96 -17.74
C VAL A 142 1.91 -5.49 -18.07
N LYS A 143 0.94 -4.84 -18.72
CA LYS A 143 0.99 -3.42 -19.08
C LYS A 143 -0.42 -2.87 -19.17
N LYS A 144 -0.58 -1.58 -18.93
CA LYS A 144 -1.82 -0.84 -19.16
C LYS A 144 -1.54 0.39 -20.01
N ASP A 145 -2.40 0.62 -21.00
CA ASP A 145 -2.49 1.85 -21.74
C ASP A 145 -3.74 2.58 -21.28
N ILE A 146 -3.53 3.71 -20.59
CA ILE A 146 -4.60 4.47 -19.96
C ILE A 146 -5.39 5.26 -20.98
N GLU A 147 -4.73 5.80 -22.00
CA GLU A 147 -5.34 6.63 -23.03
C GLU A 147 -6.25 5.80 -23.93
N GLU A 148 -5.74 4.66 -24.38
CA GLU A 148 -6.48 3.73 -25.25
C GLU A 148 -7.41 2.78 -24.48
N ASN A 149 -7.44 2.87 -23.15
CA ASN A 149 -8.19 1.95 -22.28
C ASN A 149 -7.93 0.48 -22.65
N THR A 150 -6.65 0.14 -22.81
CA THR A 150 -6.20 -1.21 -23.20
C THR A 150 -5.37 -1.83 -22.10
N ILE A 151 -5.59 -3.11 -21.80
CA ILE A 151 -4.69 -3.88 -20.95
C ILE A 151 -3.97 -4.94 -21.77
N TYR A 152 -2.69 -5.11 -21.50
CA TYR A 152 -1.87 -6.13 -22.14
C TYR A 152 -1.66 -7.28 -21.17
N VAL A 153 -1.79 -8.49 -21.68
CA VAL A 153 -1.62 -9.72 -20.92
C VAL A 153 -0.56 -10.60 -21.55
N SER A 154 0.13 -11.38 -20.72
CA SER A 154 1.11 -12.37 -21.14
C SER A 154 0.90 -13.68 -20.37
N ARG A 155 1.32 -14.80 -20.94
CA ARG A 155 1.35 -16.11 -20.30
C ARG A 155 2.61 -16.30 -19.44
N GLY A 156 3.66 -15.54 -19.73
CA GLY A 156 4.88 -15.45 -18.94
C GLY A 156 4.86 -14.20 -18.08
N TYR A 157 4.94 -14.34 -16.76
CA TYR A 157 5.12 -13.23 -15.85
C TYR A 157 6.45 -13.38 -15.13
N GLY A 158 7.48 -12.73 -15.65
CA GLY A 158 8.77 -12.57 -14.99
C GLY A 158 8.89 -11.15 -14.42
N VAL A 159 8.89 -11.01 -13.10
CA VAL A 159 9.04 -9.70 -12.46
C VAL A 159 10.32 -9.01 -12.91
N GLU A 160 11.40 -9.77 -13.06
CA GLU A 160 12.72 -9.28 -13.45
C GLU A 160 12.78 -8.75 -14.89
N THR A 161 11.97 -9.30 -15.80
CA THR A 161 11.95 -8.88 -17.20
C THR A 161 11.02 -7.69 -17.48
N GLN A 162 10.10 -7.39 -16.54
CA GLN A 162 9.08 -6.37 -16.78
C GLN A 162 9.43 -4.99 -16.21
N TYR A 163 10.18 -4.95 -15.11
CA TYR A 163 10.42 -3.71 -14.40
C TYR A 163 11.83 -3.15 -14.57
N GLY A 164 12.76 -3.92 -15.16
CA GLY A 164 14.17 -3.52 -15.26
C GLY A 164 14.81 -3.32 -13.86
N ASN A 165 16.03 -2.78 -13.86
CA ASN A 165 16.79 -2.51 -12.63
C ASN A 165 16.81 -1.02 -12.29
N GLU A 166 16.17 -0.17 -13.08
CA GLU A 166 16.19 1.27 -12.95
C GLU A 166 14.79 1.84 -12.74
N PHE A 167 14.66 2.70 -11.75
CA PHE A 167 13.44 3.43 -11.46
C PHE A 167 13.72 4.93 -11.46
N ARG A 168 12.91 5.70 -12.17
CA ARG A 168 12.92 7.15 -12.04
C ARG A 168 11.99 7.54 -10.92
N MET A 169 12.51 8.30 -9.97
CA MET A 169 11.74 8.84 -8.85
C MET A 169 11.91 10.35 -8.82
N HIS A 170 10.85 11.07 -8.40
CA HIS A 170 10.82 12.52 -8.24
C HIS A 170 9.92 12.88 -7.06
N ASP A 171 9.88 14.15 -6.69
CA ASP A 171 9.01 14.68 -5.63
C ASP A 171 9.23 13.99 -4.27
N PHE A 172 10.50 13.85 -3.88
CA PHE A 172 10.86 13.25 -2.60
C PHE A 172 10.32 14.07 -1.42
N HIS A 173 9.66 13.41 -0.49
CA HIS A 173 9.27 13.95 0.79
C HIS A 173 10.18 13.39 1.89
N PHE A 174 10.94 14.27 2.56
CA PHE A 174 11.81 13.90 3.67
C PHE A 174 11.16 14.31 5.00
N ILE A 175 10.93 13.34 5.86
CA ILE A 175 10.28 13.57 7.16
C ILE A 175 11.23 14.29 8.12
N THR A 176 12.49 13.86 8.20
CA THR A 176 13.48 14.43 9.15
C THR A 176 14.52 15.25 8.42
N ASP A 177 15.46 14.63 7.72
CA ASP A 177 16.52 15.31 6.98
C ASP A 177 16.55 14.89 5.51
N ASN A 178 16.87 15.84 4.64
CA ASN A 178 17.21 15.52 3.26
C ASN A 178 18.71 15.16 3.16
N PRO A 179 19.06 13.87 3.00
CA PRO A 179 20.45 13.45 2.89
C PRO A 179 21.12 13.90 1.59
N TRP A 180 20.34 14.38 0.62
CA TRP A 180 20.83 14.83 -0.70
C TRP A 180 20.84 16.35 -0.84
N LYS A 181 20.62 17.09 0.26
CA LYS A 181 20.64 18.56 0.22
C LYS A 181 22.03 19.05 -0.24
N GLY A 182 22.04 19.76 -1.39
CA GLY A 182 23.25 20.27 -2.02
C GLY A 182 23.98 19.26 -2.92
N GLN A 183 23.39 18.13 -3.23
CA GLN A 183 23.80 17.21 -4.31
C GLN A 183 22.87 17.45 -5.51
N GLU A 184 23.46 17.77 -6.67
CA GLU A 184 22.76 17.84 -7.97
C GLU A 184 22.74 16.46 -8.64
#